data_bd97b0362678b60d0322ca9961da81e7
#
_entry.id   bd97b0362678b60d0322ca9961da81e7
#
_cell.length_a   1.000
_cell.length_b   1.000
_cell.length_c   1.000
_cell.angle_alpha   90.00
_cell.angle_beta   90.00
_cell.angle_gamma   90.00
#
_symmetry.space_group_name_H-M   'P 1'
#
loop_
_entity.id
_entity.type
_entity.pdbx_description
1 polymer ?
#
loop_
_entity_poly.entity_id
_entity_poly.type
_entity_poly.pdbx_seq_one_letter_code
_entity_poly.pdbx_strand_id
1 'polypeptide(L)'
;MVATKKMQNKITAAAKDVLLAPVYLYQGHKIKRDTVRLPEPNGERHGQVQLNNSPITSKGKSNNILNLMVVGDSAAAGVGSQTQQEALVGHLIPILTEQAAIQSAFDTLNWSLQATTGHTSFDILRRLYVLPAPSQPIDVMVLSVGVNDTTSKVSAAQWQQQVENIIAIAQRKFGVRELVFLSLPPMAQMPAIPAPLNNFVGAKAAILDNSLQQICATHDNVTYMATNFARMIEEHSNGTPIDIRVMFASDGFHPSSLMYGYWAQQVAELIVKLLDSSTTKLSS
;
A
#
# COMPACT_ATOMS: atom_id res chain seq x y z
N MET A 1 -14.29 2.04 -36.93
CA MET A 1 -14.02 3.46 -36.62
C MET A 1 -13.46 3.72 -35.21
N VAL A 2 -13.99 3.14 -34.14
CA VAL A 2 -13.50 3.31 -32.76
C VAL A 2 -12.09 2.73 -32.54
N ALA A 3 -11.80 1.54 -33.07
CA ALA A 3 -10.50 0.87 -32.96
C ALA A 3 -9.37 1.65 -33.65
N THR A 4 -9.65 2.22 -34.83
CA THR A 4 -8.68 3.02 -35.60
C THR A 4 -8.31 4.32 -34.87
N LYS A 5 -9.28 4.99 -34.25
CA LYS A 5 -9.08 6.22 -33.47
C LYS A 5 -8.26 5.94 -32.19
N LYS A 6 -8.51 4.79 -31.54
CA LYS A 6 -7.75 4.36 -30.35
C LYS A 6 -6.29 4.01 -30.67
N MET A 7 -6.04 3.41 -31.84
CA MET A 7 -4.70 3.11 -32.33
C MET A 7 -3.94 4.37 -32.74
N GLN A 8 -4.61 5.30 -33.41
CA GLN A 8 -4.03 6.59 -33.80
C GLN A 8 -3.65 7.45 -32.60
N ASN A 9 -4.49 7.47 -31.54
CA ASN A 9 -4.18 8.15 -30.29
C ASN A 9 -2.99 7.53 -29.54
N LYS A 10 -2.82 6.20 -29.60
CA LYS A 10 -1.65 5.53 -28.99
C LYS A 10 -0.35 5.87 -29.74
N ILE A 11 -0.40 5.93 -31.08
CA ILE A 11 0.78 6.28 -31.91
C ILE A 11 1.20 7.74 -31.66
N THR A 12 0.24 8.66 -31.58
CA THR A 12 0.53 10.07 -31.29
C THR A 12 1.08 10.29 -29.87
N ALA A 13 0.58 9.54 -28.89
CA ALA A 13 1.09 9.58 -27.51
C ALA A 13 2.54 9.05 -27.46
N ALA A 14 2.83 7.91 -28.09
CA ALA A 14 4.18 7.34 -28.14
C ALA A 14 5.17 8.27 -28.84
N ALA A 15 4.78 8.89 -29.95
CA ALA A 15 5.62 9.84 -30.69
C ALA A 15 5.92 11.10 -29.82
N LYS A 16 4.93 11.58 -29.08
CA LYS A 16 5.09 12.69 -28.12
C LYS A 16 6.09 12.32 -27.02
N ASP A 17 5.98 11.12 -26.45
CA ASP A 17 6.87 10.70 -25.37
C ASP A 17 8.32 10.52 -25.85
N VAL A 18 8.54 10.03 -27.09
CA VAL A 18 9.86 9.98 -27.72
C VAL A 18 10.45 11.40 -27.88
N LEU A 19 9.66 12.34 -28.34
CA LEU A 19 10.09 13.73 -28.51
C LEU A 19 10.43 14.41 -27.16
N LEU A 20 9.68 14.10 -26.13
CA LEU A 20 9.87 14.63 -24.77
C LEU A 20 10.90 13.86 -23.92
N ALA A 21 11.43 12.73 -24.43
CA ALA A 21 12.37 11.90 -23.67
C ALA A 21 13.58 12.67 -23.11
N PRO A 22 14.23 13.61 -23.82
CA PRO A 22 15.32 14.41 -23.26
C PRO A 22 14.86 15.26 -22.06
N VAL A 23 13.64 15.83 -22.13
CA VAL A 23 13.06 16.63 -21.03
C VAL A 23 12.76 15.73 -19.83
N TYR A 24 12.19 14.55 -20.05
CA TYR A 24 11.92 13.58 -18.99
C TYR A 24 13.22 13.13 -18.28
N LEU A 25 14.27 12.86 -19.05
CA LEU A 25 15.57 12.49 -18.50
C LEU A 25 16.18 13.64 -17.67
N TYR A 26 16.15 14.86 -18.20
CA TYR A 26 16.63 16.03 -17.47
C TYR A 26 15.85 16.24 -16.16
N GLN A 27 14.51 16.25 -16.21
CA GLN A 27 13.66 16.41 -15.05
C GLN A 27 13.88 15.29 -14.03
N GLY A 28 13.96 14.03 -14.47
CA GLY A 28 14.22 12.89 -13.61
C GLY A 28 15.58 12.97 -12.91
N HIS A 29 16.64 13.39 -13.62
CA HIS A 29 17.97 13.60 -13.02
C HIS A 29 17.93 14.77 -12.02
N LYS A 30 17.21 15.86 -12.36
CA LYS A 30 17.07 17.00 -11.47
C LYS A 30 16.36 16.61 -10.17
N ILE A 31 15.23 15.90 -10.25
CA ILE A 31 14.51 15.39 -9.09
C ILE A 31 15.44 14.52 -8.24
N LYS A 32 16.11 13.54 -8.85
CA LYS A 32 17.00 12.62 -8.12
C LYS A 32 18.17 13.34 -7.40
N ARG A 33 18.63 14.47 -7.94
CA ARG A 33 19.69 15.28 -7.36
C ARG A 33 19.18 16.22 -6.28
N ASP A 34 18.04 16.88 -6.52
CA ASP A 34 17.57 18.03 -5.75
C ASP A 34 16.56 17.62 -4.64
N THR A 35 15.91 16.45 -4.77
CA THR A 35 14.98 15.98 -3.74
C THR A 35 15.72 15.48 -2.50
N VAL A 36 15.34 16.00 -1.35
CA VAL A 36 15.84 15.53 -0.06
C VAL A 36 15.42 14.08 0.15
N ARG A 37 16.38 13.21 0.43
CA ARG A 37 16.09 11.82 0.76
C ARG A 37 15.72 11.74 2.23
N LEU A 38 14.41 11.50 2.47
CA LEU A 38 13.93 11.25 3.81
C LEU A 38 14.30 9.83 4.25
N PRO A 39 14.75 9.66 5.51
CA PRO A 39 15.03 8.33 6.06
C PRO A 39 13.74 7.56 6.35
N GLU A 40 13.86 6.26 6.50
CA GLU A 40 12.82 5.47 7.17
C GLU A 40 12.75 5.89 8.64
N PRO A 41 11.54 6.08 9.19
CA PRO A 41 11.40 6.54 10.57
C PRO A 41 11.85 5.48 11.57
N ASN A 42 12.41 5.94 12.67
CA ASN A 42 12.77 5.07 13.79
C ASN A 42 11.54 4.57 14.54
N GLY A 43 11.63 3.38 15.10
CA GLY A 43 10.57 2.77 15.93
C GLY A 43 10.42 1.28 15.66
N GLU A 44 9.48 0.66 16.38
CA GLU A 44 9.23 -0.77 16.29
C GLU A 44 8.65 -1.15 14.93
N ARG A 45 9.07 -2.30 14.43
CA ARG A 45 8.59 -2.88 13.17
C ARG A 45 7.87 -4.21 13.36
N HIS A 46 7.64 -4.60 14.58
CA HIS A 46 6.83 -5.74 15.00
C HIS A 46 6.40 -5.53 16.45
N GLY A 47 5.34 -6.20 16.82
CA GLY A 47 4.84 -6.11 18.19
C GLY A 47 3.62 -6.97 18.43
N GLN A 48 3.19 -6.95 19.67
CA GLN A 48 2.02 -7.64 20.16
C GLN A 48 1.20 -6.71 21.06
N VAL A 49 -0.12 -6.70 20.88
CA VAL A 49 -1.04 -5.92 21.70
C VAL A 49 -2.11 -6.86 22.26
N GLN A 50 -2.34 -6.78 23.58
CA GLN A 50 -3.46 -7.46 24.24
C GLN A 50 -4.74 -6.66 23.96
N LEU A 51 -5.79 -7.32 23.49
CA LEU A 51 -7.06 -6.69 23.10
C LEU A 51 -8.09 -6.73 24.23
N ASN A 52 -8.01 -7.75 25.10
CA ASN A 52 -8.93 -7.94 26.21
C ASN A 52 -8.20 -7.83 27.55
N ASN A 53 -8.76 -7.01 28.47
CA ASN A 53 -8.30 -6.93 29.86
C ASN A 53 -8.70 -8.14 30.73
N SER A 54 -9.18 -9.22 30.13
CA SER A 54 -9.52 -10.43 30.88
C SER A 54 -8.25 -11.08 31.41
N PRO A 55 -8.13 -11.31 32.72
CA PRO A 55 -6.97 -11.97 33.28
C PRO A 55 -6.84 -13.39 32.67
N ILE A 56 -5.63 -13.79 32.33
CA ILE A 56 -5.23 -15.10 31.74
C ILE A 56 -5.56 -16.28 32.69
N THR A 57 -6.67 -16.29 33.36
CA THR A 57 -7.02 -17.26 34.40
C THR A 57 -8.09 -18.27 34.03
N SER A 58 -8.47 -18.39 32.76
CA SER A 58 -9.32 -19.51 32.34
C SER A 58 -8.47 -20.52 31.54
N LYS A 59 -7.93 -21.52 32.28
CA LYS A 59 -7.47 -22.76 31.68
C LYS A 59 -8.54 -23.33 30.74
N GLY A 60 -8.29 -23.28 29.42
CA GLY A 60 -9.16 -23.92 28.42
C GLY A 60 -9.72 -23.00 27.31
N LYS A 61 -9.53 -21.68 27.32
CA LYS A 61 -9.84 -20.87 26.14
C LYS A 61 -8.69 -20.87 25.16
N SER A 62 -8.97 -21.19 23.89
CA SER A 62 -8.01 -20.97 22.82
C SER A 62 -7.70 -19.46 22.76
N ASN A 63 -6.43 -19.12 22.78
CA ASN A 63 -6.00 -17.74 22.61
C ASN A 63 -6.17 -17.37 21.11
N ASN A 64 -7.19 -16.62 20.78
CA ASN A 64 -7.44 -16.19 19.41
C ASN A 64 -6.53 -15.02 19.07
N ILE A 65 -5.59 -15.25 18.15
CA ILE A 65 -4.60 -14.26 17.74
C ILE A 65 -4.93 -13.76 16.33
N LEU A 66 -4.98 -12.45 16.19
CA LEU A 66 -4.99 -11.80 14.87
C LEU A 66 -3.55 -11.53 14.44
N ASN A 67 -3.10 -12.17 13.36
CA ASN A 67 -1.76 -11.99 12.81
C ASN A 67 -1.82 -11.05 11.60
N LEU A 68 -1.27 -9.85 11.73
CA LEU A 68 -1.21 -8.81 10.69
C LEU A 68 0.23 -8.64 10.17
N MET A 69 0.40 -8.61 8.86
CA MET A 69 1.66 -8.29 8.23
C MET A 69 1.50 -7.14 7.23
N VAL A 70 2.30 -6.09 7.37
CA VAL A 70 2.39 -5.00 6.38
C VAL A 70 3.68 -5.16 5.60
N VAL A 71 3.57 -5.18 4.28
CA VAL A 71 4.69 -5.42 3.36
C VAL A 71 4.75 -4.29 2.33
N GLY A 72 5.96 -3.85 1.96
CA GLY A 72 6.00 -2.87 0.88
C GLY A 72 7.30 -2.11 0.70
N ASP A 73 7.13 -0.95 0.10
CA ASP A 73 8.16 0.02 -0.24
C ASP A 73 8.31 1.13 0.83
N SER A 74 8.75 2.30 0.42
CA SER A 74 8.95 3.46 1.32
C SER A 74 7.65 3.95 1.97
N ALA A 75 6.51 3.84 1.29
CA ALA A 75 5.23 4.25 1.86
C ALA A 75 4.80 3.31 2.98
N ALA A 76 4.96 1.99 2.81
CA ALA A 76 4.74 1.03 3.90
C ALA A 76 5.76 1.21 5.03
N ALA A 77 7.05 1.52 4.70
CA ALA A 77 8.09 1.77 5.68
C ALA A 77 7.88 3.03 6.52
N GLY A 78 6.98 3.93 6.10
CA GLY A 78 6.62 5.13 6.83
C GLY A 78 7.48 6.35 6.49
N VAL A 79 8.19 6.34 5.35
CA VAL A 79 8.98 7.50 4.92
C VAL A 79 8.09 8.73 4.78
N GLY A 80 8.52 9.84 5.35
CA GLY A 80 7.74 11.07 5.44
C GLY A 80 7.26 11.40 6.85
N SER A 81 7.22 10.38 7.75
CA SER A 81 6.98 10.55 9.18
C SER A 81 8.29 10.64 9.94
N GLN A 82 8.28 11.23 11.13
CA GLN A 82 9.47 11.32 11.99
C GLN A 82 9.70 10.02 12.78
N THR A 83 8.62 9.37 13.19
CA THR A 83 8.63 8.12 13.97
C THR A 83 7.67 7.10 13.37
N GLN A 84 7.86 5.81 13.71
CA GLN A 84 6.92 4.75 13.29
C GLN A 84 5.51 4.93 13.87
N GLN A 85 5.37 5.61 15.01
CA GLN A 85 4.07 5.94 15.59
C GLN A 85 3.24 6.89 14.70
N GLU A 86 3.90 7.72 13.91
CA GLU A 86 3.27 8.66 12.96
C GLU A 86 3.15 8.10 11.55
N ALA A 87 3.62 6.87 11.32
CA ALA A 87 3.56 6.17 10.05
C ALA A 87 2.30 5.28 9.93
N LEU A 88 2.12 4.62 8.78
CA LEU A 88 0.96 3.80 8.50
C LEU A 88 0.67 2.78 9.62
N VAL A 89 1.66 1.99 10.01
CA VAL A 89 1.48 0.94 11.04
C VAL A 89 1.20 1.55 12.41
N GLY A 90 1.89 2.65 12.75
CA GLY A 90 1.71 3.34 14.02
C GLY A 90 0.32 3.91 14.22
N HIS A 91 -0.35 4.33 13.14
CA HIS A 91 -1.77 4.72 13.19
C HIS A 91 -2.70 3.49 13.10
N LEU A 92 -2.38 2.50 12.26
CA LEU A 92 -3.24 1.36 12.00
C LEU A 92 -3.47 0.49 13.23
N ILE A 93 -2.42 0.18 14.00
CA ILE A 93 -2.52 -0.71 15.14
C ILE A 93 -3.45 -0.17 16.22
N PRO A 94 -3.30 1.08 16.72
CA PRO A 94 -4.24 1.65 17.68
C PRO A 94 -5.69 1.66 17.17
N ILE A 95 -5.92 2.06 15.92
CA ILE A 95 -7.27 2.07 15.33
C ILE A 95 -7.90 0.67 15.34
N LEU A 96 -7.16 -0.36 14.96
CA LEU A 96 -7.65 -1.74 14.98
C LEU A 96 -7.94 -2.22 16.40
N THR A 97 -7.08 -1.88 17.38
CA THR A 97 -7.26 -2.31 18.77
C THR A 97 -8.49 -1.68 19.44
N GLU A 98 -8.97 -0.55 18.94
CA GLU A 98 -10.17 0.12 19.43
C GLU A 98 -11.48 -0.40 18.77
N GLN A 99 -11.38 -1.21 17.71
CA GLN A 99 -12.56 -1.75 17.03
C GLN A 99 -13.24 -2.85 17.87
N ALA A 100 -14.51 -2.64 18.21
CA ALA A 100 -15.28 -3.60 19.01
C ALA A 100 -15.33 -5.00 18.37
N ALA A 101 -15.42 -5.09 17.04
CA ALA A 101 -15.39 -6.35 16.30
C ALA A 101 -14.07 -7.11 16.52
N ILE A 102 -12.95 -6.41 16.47
CA ILE A 102 -11.61 -7.01 16.71
C ILE A 102 -11.50 -7.46 18.17
N GLN A 103 -11.88 -6.62 19.13
CA GLN A 103 -11.83 -6.94 20.56
C GLN A 103 -12.74 -8.12 20.93
N SER A 104 -13.86 -8.31 20.24
CA SER A 104 -14.77 -9.41 20.51
C SER A 104 -14.30 -10.74 19.89
N ALA A 105 -13.56 -10.70 18.78
CA ALA A 105 -13.12 -11.88 18.03
C ALA A 105 -11.74 -12.40 18.45
N PHE A 106 -10.86 -11.52 18.93
CA PHE A 106 -9.46 -11.83 19.21
C PHE A 106 -9.05 -11.39 20.62
N ASP A 107 -8.12 -12.14 21.21
CA ASP A 107 -7.51 -11.83 22.50
C ASP A 107 -6.22 -11.01 22.34
N THR A 108 -5.54 -11.19 21.22
CA THR A 108 -4.22 -10.61 20.93
C THR A 108 -4.12 -10.22 19.46
N LEU A 109 -3.47 -9.09 19.19
CA LEU A 109 -3.04 -8.69 17.86
C LEU A 109 -1.53 -8.75 17.77
N ASN A 110 -0.99 -9.62 16.90
CA ASN A 110 0.41 -9.63 16.50
C ASN A 110 0.58 -8.88 15.18
N TRP A 111 1.61 -8.05 15.07
CA TRP A 111 1.86 -7.34 13.82
C TRP A 111 3.34 -7.31 13.45
N SER A 112 3.61 -7.24 12.16
CA SER A 112 4.96 -7.03 11.63
C SER A 112 4.96 -6.16 10.39
N LEU A 113 6.03 -5.37 10.24
CA LEU A 113 6.29 -4.47 9.12
C LEU A 113 7.52 -4.95 8.34
N GLN A 114 7.31 -5.39 7.11
CA GLN A 114 8.31 -5.91 6.18
C GLN A 114 8.46 -5.01 4.96
N ALA A 115 8.98 -3.81 5.17
CA ALA A 115 9.08 -2.79 4.13
C ALA A 115 10.48 -2.20 4.04
N THR A 116 10.85 -1.72 2.86
CA THR A 116 12.15 -1.06 2.62
C THR A 116 12.01 -0.03 1.49
N THR A 117 12.57 1.13 1.72
CA THR A 117 12.61 2.24 0.75
C THR A 117 13.21 1.80 -0.58
N GLY A 118 12.55 2.16 -1.68
CA GLY A 118 13.02 1.89 -3.03
C GLY A 118 12.67 0.50 -3.57
N HIS A 119 12.06 -0.39 -2.78
CA HIS A 119 11.68 -1.72 -3.24
C HIS A 119 10.66 -1.66 -4.37
N THR A 120 10.96 -2.37 -5.45
CA THR A 120 10.03 -2.70 -6.54
C THR A 120 9.24 -3.96 -6.21
N SER A 121 8.27 -4.31 -7.05
CA SER A 121 7.53 -5.59 -6.95
C SER A 121 8.49 -6.80 -6.96
N PHE A 122 9.57 -6.74 -7.71
CA PHE A 122 10.60 -7.78 -7.73
C PHE A 122 11.33 -7.90 -6.37
N ASP A 123 11.69 -6.77 -5.75
CA ASP A 123 12.38 -6.76 -4.47
C ASP A 123 11.47 -7.25 -3.34
N ILE A 124 10.17 -6.87 -3.37
CA ILE A 124 9.17 -7.35 -2.43
C ILE A 124 8.98 -8.87 -2.58
N LEU A 125 8.86 -9.37 -3.82
CA LEU A 125 8.78 -10.79 -4.09
C LEU A 125 10.00 -11.54 -3.54
N ARG A 126 11.21 -11.04 -3.79
CA ARG A 126 12.45 -11.63 -3.22
C ARG A 126 12.44 -11.61 -1.70
N ARG A 127 11.99 -10.53 -1.07
CA ARG A 127 11.88 -10.44 0.39
C ARG A 127 10.96 -11.57 0.91
N LEU A 128 9.79 -11.74 0.33
CA LEU A 128 8.87 -12.81 0.72
C LEU A 128 9.47 -14.20 0.53
N TYR A 129 10.33 -14.40 -0.48
CA TYR A 129 11.05 -15.67 -0.64
C TYR A 129 12.06 -15.94 0.47
N VAL A 130 12.81 -14.94 0.94
CA VAL A 130 13.87 -15.13 1.93
C VAL A 130 13.39 -15.07 3.37
N LEU A 131 12.27 -14.37 3.66
CA LEU A 131 11.68 -14.37 4.99
C LEU A 131 11.33 -15.79 5.42
N PRO A 132 11.52 -16.18 6.69
CA PRO A 132 11.07 -17.47 7.20
C PRO A 132 9.54 -17.60 7.11
N ALA A 133 9.04 -18.81 6.93
CA ALA A 133 7.62 -19.06 7.07
C ALA A 133 7.20 -18.78 8.53
N PRO A 134 6.07 -18.12 8.75
CA PRO A 134 5.59 -17.87 10.11
C PRO A 134 5.14 -19.17 10.79
N SER A 135 5.15 -19.21 12.11
CA SER A 135 4.68 -20.37 12.89
C SER A 135 3.15 -20.51 12.87
N GLN A 136 2.43 -19.45 12.59
CA GLN A 136 0.99 -19.39 12.42
C GLN A 136 0.65 -18.67 11.11
N PRO A 137 -0.46 -18.99 10.44
CA PRO A 137 -0.91 -18.27 9.27
C PRO A 137 -1.07 -16.77 9.55
N ILE A 138 -0.86 -15.97 8.53
CA ILE A 138 -1.14 -14.53 8.56
C ILE A 138 -2.62 -14.33 8.21
N ASP A 139 -3.39 -13.73 9.11
CA ASP A 139 -4.80 -13.49 8.86
C ASP A 139 -5.01 -12.40 7.81
N VAL A 140 -4.26 -11.30 7.93
CA VAL A 140 -4.31 -10.20 6.97
C VAL A 140 -2.91 -9.77 6.58
N MET A 141 -2.64 -9.68 5.27
CA MET A 141 -1.43 -9.07 4.73
C MET A 141 -1.79 -7.84 3.91
N VAL A 142 -1.23 -6.68 4.25
CA VAL A 142 -1.42 -5.41 3.53
C VAL A 142 -0.16 -5.10 2.73
N LEU A 143 -0.32 -4.83 1.43
CA LEU A 143 0.78 -4.53 0.52
C LEU A 143 0.70 -3.13 -0.09
N SER A 144 1.81 -2.38 0.01
CA SER A 144 2.08 -1.17 -0.77
C SER A 144 3.19 -1.46 -1.76
N VAL A 145 2.89 -1.44 -3.06
CA VAL A 145 3.81 -1.82 -4.14
C VAL A 145 3.48 -1.08 -5.43
N GLY A 146 4.50 -0.76 -6.23
CA GLY A 146 4.32 -0.30 -7.60
C GLY A 146 4.85 1.09 -7.91
N VAL A 147 4.99 1.98 -6.92
CA VAL A 147 5.52 3.34 -7.14
C VAL A 147 6.92 3.27 -7.77
N ASN A 148 7.81 2.45 -7.25
CA ASN A 148 9.16 2.28 -7.79
C ASN A 148 9.18 1.58 -9.15
N ASP A 149 8.18 0.73 -9.42
CA ASP A 149 8.01 0.08 -10.72
C ASP A 149 7.67 1.07 -11.84
N THR A 150 7.03 2.20 -11.52
CA THR A 150 6.72 3.25 -12.50
C THR A 150 7.97 3.89 -13.10
N THR A 151 9.06 3.97 -12.36
CA THR A 151 10.33 4.54 -12.80
C THR A 151 11.38 3.49 -13.15
N SER A 152 11.08 2.21 -12.92
CA SER A 152 11.93 1.08 -13.29
C SER A 152 11.73 0.68 -14.78
N LYS A 153 12.54 -0.27 -15.26
CA LYS A 153 12.43 -0.85 -16.61
C LYS A 153 11.41 -1.99 -16.69
N VAL A 154 10.61 -2.19 -15.65
CA VAL A 154 9.60 -3.24 -15.60
C VAL A 154 8.52 -2.99 -16.66
N SER A 155 8.25 -3.98 -17.50
CA SER A 155 7.13 -3.98 -18.42
C SER A 155 5.81 -4.34 -17.71
N ALA A 156 4.67 -4.00 -18.30
CA ALA A 156 3.37 -4.36 -17.73
C ALA A 156 3.21 -5.88 -17.53
N ALA A 157 3.71 -6.68 -18.46
CA ALA A 157 3.66 -8.15 -18.35
C ALA A 157 4.54 -8.69 -17.22
N GLN A 158 5.73 -8.13 -17.02
CA GLN A 158 6.59 -8.47 -15.88
C GLN A 158 5.96 -8.05 -14.55
N TRP A 159 5.36 -6.87 -14.49
CA TRP A 159 4.60 -6.41 -13.35
C TRP A 159 3.49 -7.39 -12.98
N GLN A 160 2.64 -7.76 -13.93
CA GLN A 160 1.57 -8.74 -13.71
C GLN A 160 2.11 -10.04 -13.14
N GLN A 161 3.16 -10.60 -13.75
CA GLN A 161 3.77 -11.85 -13.29
C GLN A 161 4.33 -11.73 -11.88
N GLN A 162 4.93 -10.59 -11.52
CA GLN A 162 5.47 -10.36 -10.19
C GLN A 162 4.36 -10.24 -9.15
N VAL A 163 3.26 -9.55 -9.45
CA VAL A 163 2.09 -9.44 -8.56
C VAL A 163 1.45 -10.82 -8.33
N GLU A 164 1.26 -11.61 -9.39
CA GLU A 164 0.75 -12.99 -9.29
C GLU A 164 1.66 -13.87 -8.42
N ASN A 165 2.96 -13.74 -8.58
CA ASN A 165 3.93 -14.48 -7.75
C ASN A 165 3.92 -14.02 -6.29
N ILE A 166 3.69 -12.72 -6.02
CA ILE A 166 3.51 -12.18 -4.67
C ILE A 166 2.26 -12.80 -4.02
N ILE A 167 1.14 -12.84 -4.74
CA ILE A 167 -0.10 -13.49 -4.26
C ILE A 167 0.17 -14.97 -3.95
N ALA A 168 0.76 -15.68 -4.91
CA ALA A 168 1.03 -17.10 -4.76
C ALA A 168 1.95 -17.44 -3.57
N ILE A 169 3.00 -16.62 -3.31
CA ILE A 169 3.89 -16.86 -2.17
C ILE A 169 3.23 -16.45 -0.85
N ALA A 170 2.45 -15.37 -0.82
CA ALA A 170 1.68 -14.95 0.34
C ALA A 170 0.74 -16.07 0.80
N GLN A 171 -0.01 -16.65 -0.10
CA GLN A 171 -0.94 -17.73 0.21
C GLN A 171 -0.23 -19.03 0.61
N ARG A 172 0.77 -19.48 -0.17
CA ARG A 172 1.38 -20.81 0.04
C ARG A 172 2.38 -20.87 1.17
N LYS A 173 3.19 -19.80 1.38
CA LYS A 173 4.25 -19.80 2.38
C LYS A 173 3.81 -19.19 3.70
N PHE A 174 3.01 -18.11 3.62
CA PHE A 174 2.56 -17.37 4.79
C PHE A 174 1.15 -17.76 5.25
N GLY A 175 0.43 -18.56 4.45
CA GLY A 175 -0.93 -18.96 4.76
C GLY A 175 -1.89 -17.80 4.87
N VAL A 176 -1.64 -16.73 4.07
CA VAL A 176 -2.43 -15.50 4.13
C VAL A 176 -3.88 -15.78 3.80
N ARG A 177 -4.79 -15.38 4.72
CA ARG A 177 -6.23 -15.54 4.55
C ARG A 177 -6.85 -14.41 3.74
N GLU A 178 -6.49 -13.15 4.07
CA GLU A 178 -6.94 -11.96 3.36
C GLU A 178 -5.73 -11.12 2.93
N LEU A 179 -5.61 -10.87 1.63
CA LEU A 179 -4.54 -10.10 1.03
C LEU A 179 -5.08 -8.78 0.52
N VAL A 180 -4.57 -7.67 1.01
CA VAL A 180 -5.02 -6.31 0.64
C VAL A 180 -3.90 -5.60 -0.10
N PHE A 181 -4.13 -5.24 -1.35
CA PHE A 181 -3.24 -4.35 -2.11
C PHE A 181 -3.76 -2.92 -2.04
N LEU A 182 -2.91 -2.01 -1.61
CA LEU A 182 -3.17 -0.58 -1.69
C LEU A 182 -2.99 -0.10 -3.14
N SER A 183 -3.88 0.77 -3.60
CA SER A 183 -3.75 1.39 -4.93
C SER A 183 -2.47 2.20 -5.06
N LEU A 184 -1.95 2.32 -6.28
CA LEU A 184 -0.88 3.27 -6.55
C LEU A 184 -1.40 4.71 -6.35
N PRO A 185 -0.57 5.61 -5.79
CA PRO A 185 -0.96 7.01 -5.62
C PRO A 185 -1.09 7.70 -6.98
N PRO A 186 -1.84 8.83 -7.06
CA PRO A 186 -1.99 9.60 -8.28
C PRO A 186 -0.71 10.39 -8.60
N MET A 187 0.31 9.71 -9.12
CA MET A 187 1.66 10.26 -9.33
C MET A 187 1.71 11.52 -10.19
N ALA A 188 0.70 11.74 -11.05
CA ALA A 188 0.57 12.99 -11.80
C ALA A 188 0.31 14.23 -10.92
N GLN A 189 -0.17 14.03 -9.69
CA GLN A 189 -0.51 15.10 -8.74
C GLN A 189 0.55 15.30 -7.67
N MET A 190 1.63 14.51 -7.67
CA MET A 190 2.72 14.65 -6.69
C MET A 190 3.46 15.97 -6.89
N PRO A 191 3.59 16.81 -5.83
CA PRO A 191 4.23 18.13 -5.94
C PRO A 191 5.68 18.09 -6.44
N ALA A 192 6.41 17.02 -6.13
CA ALA A 192 7.82 16.86 -6.51
C ALA A 192 8.02 16.58 -8.02
N ILE A 193 6.98 16.16 -8.75
CA ILE A 193 7.12 15.77 -10.16
C ILE A 193 6.63 16.91 -11.07
N PRO A 194 7.55 17.64 -11.76
CA PRO A 194 7.16 18.74 -12.64
C PRO A 194 6.55 18.23 -13.95
N ALA A 195 5.69 19.07 -14.56
CA ALA A 195 5.23 18.83 -15.93
C ALA A 195 6.39 19.02 -16.94
N PRO A 196 6.46 18.23 -18.02
CA PRO A 196 5.51 17.19 -18.43
C PRO A 196 5.82 15.78 -17.87
N LEU A 197 6.87 15.59 -17.07
CA LEU A 197 7.25 14.27 -16.51
C LEU A 197 6.15 13.66 -15.63
N ASN A 198 5.42 14.50 -14.86
CA ASN A 198 4.31 14.02 -14.02
C ASN A 198 3.23 13.29 -14.83
N ASN A 199 2.90 13.78 -16.04
CA ASN A 199 1.93 13.14 -16.92
C ASN A 199 2.43 11.76 -17.42
N PHE A 200 3.72 11.69 -17.76
CA PHE A 200 4.35 10.43 -18.22
C PHE A 200 4.36 9.37 -17.11
N VAL A 201 4.84 9.74 -15.92
CA VAL A 201 4.91 8.83 -14.76
C VAL A 201 3.51 8.47 -14.28
N GLY A 202 2.59 9.44 -14.23
CA GLY A 202 1.21 9.23 -13.85
C GLY A 202 0.46 8.29 -14.82
N ALA A 203 0.70 8.40 -16.13
CA ALA A 203 0.13 7.47 -17.10
C ALA A 203 0.64 6.03 -16.89
N LYS A 204 1.93 5.86 -16.59
CA LYS A 204 2.50 4.56 -16.29
C LYS A 204 1.95 4.00 -14.97
N ALA A 205 1.84 4.83 -13.93
CA ALA A 205 1.21 4.43 -12.66
C ALA A 205 -0.22 3.95 -12.87
N ALA A 206 -1.03 4.67 -13.65
CA ALA A 206 -2.41 4.27 -13.96
C ALA A 206 -2.49 2.93 -14.70
N ILE A 207 -1.54 2.62 -15.59
CA ILE A 207 -1.48 1.30 -16.27
C ILE A 207 -1.20 0.19 -15.26
N LEU A 208 -0.23 0.37 -14.35
CA LEU A 208 0.10 -0.62 -13.33
C LEU A 208 -1.04 -0.79 -12.33
N ASP A 209 -1.66 0.29 -11.90
CA ASP A 209 -2.77 0.29 -10.95
C ASP A 209 -4.03 -0.40 -11.52
N ASN A 210 -4.41 -0.08 -12.76
CA ASN A 210 -5.50 -0.79 -13.43
C ASN A 210 -5.22 -2.29 -13.58
N SER A 211 -3.97 -2.66 -13.86
CA SER A 211 -3.55 -4.05 -13.91
C SER A 211 -3.65 -4.73 -12.55
N LEU A 212 -3.23 -4.06 -11.49
CA LEU A 212 -3.35 -4.54 -10.10
C LEU A 212 -4.82 -4.80 -9.73
N GLN A 213 -5.70 -3.84 -10.02
CA GLN A 213 -7.13 -3.97 -9.79
C GLN A 213 -7.73 -5.18 -10.51
N GLN A 214 -7.33 -5.40 -11.78
CA GLN A 214 -7.79 -6.55 -12.57
C GLN A 214 -7.31 -7.87 -11.99
N ILE A 215 -6.04 -7.96 -11.57
CA ILE A 215 -5.48 -9.15 -10.94
C ILE A 215 -6.21 -9.46 -9.64
N CYS A 216 -6.36 -8.49 -8.75
CA CYS A 216 -7.08 -8.69 -7.49
C CYS A 216 -8.49 -9.24 -7.71
N ALA A 217 -9.20 -8.76 -8.75
CA ALA A 217 -10.55 -9.22 -9.07
C ALA A 217 -10.63 -10.69 -9.55
N THR A 218 -9.50 -11.34 -9.83
CA THR A 218 -9.47 -12.76 -10.23
C THR A 218 -9.20 -13.73 -9.07
N HIS A 219 -9.03 -13.21 -7.85
CA HIS A 219 -8.73 -14.00 -6.66
C HIS A 219 -9.76 -13.72 -5.55
N ASP A 220 -10.34 -14.74 -4.95
CA ASP A 220 -11.45 -14.61 -3.97
C ASP A 220 -11.05 -13.90 -2.67
N ASN A 221 -9.80 -14.04 -2.22
CA ASN A 221 -9.29 -13.50 -0.97
C ASN A 221 -8.20 -12.43 -1.18
N VAL A 222 -8.25 -11.76 -2.33
CA VAL A 222 -7.35 -10.65 -2.66
C VAL A 222 -8.17 -9.41 -2.95
N THR A 223 -8.00 -8.39 -2.13
CA THR A 223 -8.75 -7.16 -2.22
C THR A 223 -7.86 -6.02 -2.73
N TYR A 224 -8.30 -5.32 -3.76
CA TYR A 224 -7.75 -4.04 -4.17
C TYR A 224 -8.44 -2.92 -3.39
N MET A 225 -7.66 -2.14 -2.63
CA MET A 225 -8.13 -0.98 -1.89
C MET A 225 -7.79 0.31 -2.66
N ALA A 226 -8.79 0.90 -3.28
CA ALA A 226 -8.62 2.21 -3.91
C ALA A 226 -8.47 3.31 -2.85
N THR A 227 -7.40 4.06 -2.91
CA THR A 227 -7.23 5.25 -2.07
C THR A 227 -7.93 6.43 -2.73
N ASN A 228 -8.99 6.94 -2.11
CA ASN A 228 -9.70 8.10 -2.60
C ASN A 228 -9.17 9.39 -1.96
N PHE A 229 -8.12 9.95 -2.55
CA PHE A 229 -7.50 11.18 -2.06
C PHE A 229 -8.47 12.38 -2.04
N ALA A 230 -9.38 12.48 -3.01
CA ALA A 230 -10.36 13.56 -3.06
C ALA A 230 -11.31 13.50 -1.86
N ARG A 231 -11.84 12.30 -1.57
CA ARG A 231 -12.70 12.06 -0.40
C ARG A 231 -11.96 12.34 0.91
N MET A 232 -10.72 11.92 1.02
CA MET A 232 -9.89 12.16 2.21
C MET A 232 -9.70 13.67 2.45
N ILE A 233 -9.46 14.44 1.40
CA ILE A 233 -9.38 15.91 1.49
C ILE A 233 -10.73 16.50 1.90
N GLU A 234 -11.83 16.05 1.32
CA GLU A 234 -13.18 16.54 1.58
C GLU A 234 -13.63 16.27 3.02
N GLU A 235 -13.45 15.07 3.52
CA GLU A 235 -13.82 14.66 4.90
C GLU A 235 -13.07 15.47 5.97
N HIS A 236 -11.86 15.97 5.66
CA HIS A 236 -11.04 16.72 6.59
C HIS A 236 -11.06 18.23 6.37
N SER A 237 -11.67 18.67 5.29
CA SER A 237 -11.70 20.09 4.97
C SER A 237 -12.66 20.89 5.86
N ASN A 238 -13.64 20.22 6.52
CA ASN A 238 -14.74 20.89 7.23
C ASN A 238 -15.31 22.08 6.42
N GLY A 239 -15.36 21.93 5.10
CA GLY A 239 -15.78 23.00 4.18
C GLY A 239 -14.71 24.04 3.86
N THR A 240 -13.48 23.91 4.36
CA THR A 240 -12.35 24.79 4.03
C THR A 240 -11.45 24.08 3.00
N PRO A 241 -11.08 24.71 1.87
CA PRO A 241 -10.17 24.09 0.91
C PRO A 241 -8.84 23.72 1.58
N ILE A 242 -8.49 22.43 1.58
CA ILE A 242 -7.19 21.96 2.05
C ILE A 242 -6.21 21.99 0.87
N ASP A 243 -5.04 22.58 1.09
CA ASP A 243 -3.93 22.47 0.15
C ASP A 243 -3.46 21.01 0.09
N ILE A 244 -3.56 20.39 -1.08
CA ILE A 244 -3.14 18.99 -1.28
C ILE A 244 -1.69 18.75 -0.83
N ARG A 245 -0.86 19.78 -0.78
CA ARG A 245 0.54 19.69 -0.34
C ARG A 245 0.69 19.21 1.11
N VAL A 246 -0.29 19.44 1.97
CA VAL A 246 -0.25 18.95 3.37
C VAL A 246 -0.34 17.43 3.47
N MET A 247 -0.83 16.77 2.42
CA MET A 247 -0.87 15.30 2.33
C MET A 247 0.49 14.68 2.01
N PHE A 248 1.47 15.50 1.61
CA PHE A 248 2.82 15.05 1.29
C PHE A 248 3.82 15.54 2.33
N ALA A 249 4.86 14.75 2.53
CA ALA A 249 6.03 15.13 3.31
C ALA A 249 6.82 16.25 2.61
N SER A 250 7.86 16.75 3.28
CA SER A 250 8.67 17.88 2.79
C SER A 250 9.36 17.62 1.44
N ASP A 251 9.50 16.36 1.04
CA ASP A 251 10.06 15.99 -0.26
C ASP A 251 9.03 16.07 -1.41
N GLY A 252 7.74 16.29 -1.10
CA GLY A 252 6.64 16.35 -2.06
C GLY A 252 6.32 15.02 -2.77
N PHE A 253 6.85 13.92 -2.26
CA PHE A 253 6.72 12.56 -2.81
C PHE A 253 6.01 11.60 -1.86
N HIS A 254 6.56 11.49 -0.65
CA HIS A 254 6.06 10.55 0.35
C HIS A 254 4.84 11.13 1.08
N PRO A 255 3.97 10.26 1.62
CA PRO A 255 2.86 10.71 2.43
C PRO A 255 3.35 11.46 3.68
N SER A 256 2.61 12.47 4.12
CA SER A 256 2.79 13.06 5.45
C SER A 256 2.18 12.17 6.53
N SER A 257 2.48 12.43 7.80
CA SER A 257 1.85 11.73 8.94
C SER A 257 0.32 11.88 8.93
N LEU A 258 -0.19 13.02 8.48
CA LEU A 258 -1.62 13.23 8.28
C LEU A 258 -2.19 12.24 7.27
N MET A 259 -1.55 12.10 6.13
CA MET A 259 -1.96 11.16 5.09
C MET A 259 -1.90 9.70 5.56
N TYR A 260 -0.87 9.33 6.34
CA TYR A 260 -0.78 8.01 6.94
C TYR A 260 -1.93 7.71 7.90
N GLY A 261 -2.36 8.69 8.70
CA GLY A 261 -3.53 8.55 9.57
C GLY A 261 -4.81 8.22 8.79
N TYR A 262 -5.06 8.91 7.67
CA TYR A 262 -6.20 8.63 6.80
C TYR A 262 -6.12 7.26 6.15
N TRP A 263 -4.96 6.91 5.66
CA TRP A 263 -4.74 5.59 5.06
C TRP A 263 -4.99 4.48 6.07
N ALA A 264 -4.47 4.64 7.29
CA ALA A 264 -4.67 3.70 8.38
C ALA A 264 -6.15 3.50 8.73
N GLN A 265 -6.93 4.58 8.76
CA GLN A 265 -8.37 4.52 9.01
C GLN A 265 -9.09 3.69 7.94
N GLN A 266 -8.83 3.95 6.65
CA GLN A 266 -9.44 3.20 5.55
C GLN A 266 -9.01 1.73 5.54
N VAL A 267 -7.75 1.45 5.82
CA VAL A 267 -7.23 0.07 5.93
C VAL A 267 -7.89 -0.66 7.09
N ALA A 268 -8.03 -0.01 8.26
CA ALA A 268 -8.66 -0.61 9.42
C ALA A 268 -10.14 -0.96 9.15
N GLU A 269 -10.91 -0.04 8.57
CA GLU A 269 -12.30 -0.26 8.17
C GLU A 269 -12.44 -1.46 7.22
N LEU A 270 -11.55 -1.55 6.23
CA LEU A 270 -11.52 -2.67 5.31
C LEU A 270 -11.19 -3.99 6.01
N ILE A 271 -10.17 -4.02 6.88
CA ILE A 271 -9.79 -5.22 7.63
C ILE A 271 -10.95 -5.73 8.47
N VAL A 272 -11.63 -4.85 9.22
CA VAL A 272 -12.82 -5.23 10.01
C VAL A 272 -13.88 -5.88 9.11
N LYS A 273 -14.21 -5.26 7.99
CA LYS A 273 -15.20 -5.79 7.04
C LYS A 273 -14.81 -7.16 6.47
N LEU A 274 -13.52 -7.38 6.16
CA LEU A 274 -13.04 -8.66 5.62
C LEU A 274 -13.14 -9.77 6.67
N LEU A 275 -12.75 -9.48 7.91
CA LEU A 275 -12.80 -10.46 9.01
C LEU A 275 -14.23 -10.83 9.39
N ASP A 276 -15.17 -9.87 9.42
CA ASP A 276 -16.59 -10.14 9.66
C ASP A 276 -17.21 -11.05 8.58
N SER A 277 -16.89 -10.79 7.31
CA SER A 277 -17.39 -11.60 6.19
C SER A 277 -16.81 -13.02 6.16
N SER A 278 -15.58 -13.21 6.60
CA SER A 278 -14.93 -14.52 6.69
C SER A 278 -15.51 -15.38 7.81
N THR A 279 -15.90 -14.78 8.93
CA THR A 279 -16.55 -15.48 10.06
C THR A 279 -17.94 -16.02 9.66
N THR A 280 -18.68 -15.27 8.85
CA THR A 280 -20.01 -15.66 8.37
C THR A 280 -19.96 -16.84 7.39
N LYS A 281 -18.91 -16.92 6.54
CA LYS A 281 -18.71 -18.03 5.60
C LYS A 281 -18.33 -19.35 6.26
N LEU A 282 -17.72 -19.33 7.45
CA LEU A 282 -17.34 -20.54 8.20
C LEU A 282 -18.48 -21.12 9.03
N SER A 283 -19.57 -20.36 9.25
CA SER A 283 -20.76 -20.76 10.01
C SER A 283 -21.94 -21.19 9.13
N SER A 284 -21.80 -21.12 7.83
CA SER A 284 -22.78 -21.60 6.82
C SER A 284 -22.33 -22.91 6.18
#